data_a5c32860a943f18272e21041f4bf6cf0
#
_entry.id   a5c32860a943f18272e21041f4bf6cf0
#
_cell.length_a   1.000
_cell.length_b   1.000
_cell.length_c   1.000
_cell.angle_alpha   90.00
_cell.angle_beta   90.00
_cell.angle_gamma   90.00
#
_symmetry.space_group_name_H-M   'P 1'
#
loop_
_entity.id
_entity.type
_entity.pdbx_description
1 polymer ?
#
loop_
_entity_poly.entity_id
_entity_poly.type
_entity_poly.pdbx_seq_one_letter_code
_entity_poly.pdbx_strand_id
1 'polypeptide(L)'
;MLTVLCHRTYRHLFGAQIIALIGTGLATVALGLLAFRVAGPNAGAVLGTALAIKMLAYVGVAPIAAAFTERLPRRAMLVSLDLVRCAVALCLPFVSAVWEIYILIFILQSASAAFTPTFQATIPDILPDEREYTDALSLSRVAYDMESVVSPLLAAVLLTVIPFNVLFVGTAIGFLCSAMLVVSVVLPSPKPAKPRSIYERT
;
A
#
# COMPACT_ATOMS: atom_id res chain seq x y z
N MET A 1 -22.57 -2.92 5.23
CA MET A 1 -21.09 -2.96 5.21
C MET A 1 -20.54 -4.38 4.98
N LEU A 2 -20.89 -5.40 5.79
CA LEU A 2 -20.32 -6.76 5.62
C LEU A 2 -20.86 -7.51 4.41
N THR A 3 -21.98 -7.10 3.84
CA THR A 3 -22.60 -7.70 2.63
C THR A 3 -21.68 -7.62 1.41
N VAL A 4 -20.87 -6.57 1.29
CA VAL A 4 -19.89 -6.43 0.19
C VAL A 4 -18.81 -7.52 0.19
N LEU A 5 -18.54 -8.15 1.35
CA LEU A 5 -17.60 -9.27 1.45
C LEU A 5 -18.17 -10.59 0.88
N CYS A 6 -19.47 -10.66 0.56
CA CYS A 6 -20.04 -11.79 -0.16
C CYS A 6 -19.57 -11.85 -1.61
N HIS A 7 -19.18 -10.71 -2.20
CA HIS A 7 -18.58 -10.67 -3.53
C HIS A 7 -17.15 -11.23 -3.49
N ARG A 8 -16.94 -12.39 -4.12
CA ARG A 8 -15.65 -13.10 -4.09
C ARG A 8 -14.48 -12.22 -4.53
N THR A 9 -14.65 -11.47 -5.62
CA THR A 9 -13.59 -10.60 -6.15
C THR A 9 -13.23 -9.49 -5.18
N TYR A 10 -14.23 -8.80 -4.60
CA TYR A 10 -13.99 -7.76 -3.60
C TYR A 10 -13.34 -8.32 -2.34
N ARG A 11 -13.79 -9.47 -1.84
CA ARG A 11 -13.21 -10.12 -0.65
C ARG A 11 -11.72 -10.42 -0.81
N HIS A 12 -11.28 -10.92 -1.98
CA HIS A 12 -9.85 -11.16 -2.23
C HIS A 12 -9.07 -9.85 -2.34
N LEU A 13 -9.63 -8.85 -2.99
CA LEU A 13 -9.02 -7.54 -3.13
C LEU A 13 -8.89 -6.83 -1.77
N PHE A 14 -9.93 -6.88 -0.95
CA PHE A 14 -9.92 -6.34 0.41
C PHE A 14 -8.96 -7.11 1.32
N GLY A 15 -8.91 -8.44 1.21
CA GLY A 15 -7.90 -9.27 1.90
C GLY A 15 -6.48 -8.90 1.51
N ALA A 16 -6.21 -8.66 0.23
CA ALA A 16 -4.92 -8.17 -0.26
C ALA A 16 -4.57 -6.82 0.39
N GLN A 17 -5.53 -5.88 0.45
CA GLN A 17 -5.34 -4.59 1.10
C GLN A 17 -4.99 -4.73 2.59
N ILE A 18 -5.73 -5.54 3.35
CA ILE A 18 -5.47 -5.76 4.78
C ILE A 18 -4.05 -6.31 4.99
N ILE A 19 -3.68 -7.34 4.24
CA ILE A 19 -2.36 -7.97 4.37
C ILE A 19 -1.24 -6.97 4.01
N ALA A 20 -1.42 -6.19 2.93
CA ALA A 20 -0.48 -5.15 2.55
C ALA A 20 -0.36 -4.05 3.61
N LEU A 21 -1.47 -3.65 4.25
CA LEU A 21 -1.48 -2.66 5.33
C LEU A 21 -0.72 -3.17 6.56
N ILE A 22 -0.97 -4.40 6.99
CA ILE A 22 -0.21 -5.03 8.09
C ILE A 22 1.28 -5.03 7.76
N GLY A 23 1.65 -5.44 6.54
CA GLY A 23 3.04 -5.39 6.08
C GLY A 23 3.64 -3.98 6.16
N THR A 24 2.89 -2.96 5.72
CA THR A 24 3.32 -1.55 5.79
C THR A 24 3.53 -1.09 7.24
N GLY A 25 2.64 -1.46 8.14
CA GLY A 25 2.76 -1.12 9.56
C GLY A 25 3.96 -1.81 10.23
N LEU A 26 4.21 -3.09 9.92
CA LEU A 26 5.42 -3.79 10.39
C LEU A 26 6.70 -3.10 9.89
N ALA A 27 6.73 -2.71 8.60
CA ALA A 27 7.84 -1.97 8.02
C ALA A 27 8.07 -0.63 8.73
N THR A 28 7.00 0.07 9.12
CA THR A 28 7.09 1.36 9.82
C THR A 28 7.78 1.22 11.18
N VAL A 29 7.43 0.19 11.97
CA VAL A 29 8.09 -0.09 13.25
C VAL A 29 9.54 -0.53 13.03
N ALA A 30 9.79 -1.44 12.10
CA ALA A 30 11.12 -1.93 11.77
C ALA A 30 12.04 -0.79 11.27
N LEU A 31 11.48 0.18 10.51
CA LEU A 31 12.22 1.36 10.06
C LEU A 31 12.68 2.24 11.23
N GLY A 32 11.86 2.39 12.26
CA GLY A 32 12.24 3.11 13.47
C GLY A 32 13.48 2.50 14.14
N LEU A 33 13.49 1.18 14.27
CA LEU A 33 14.63 0.43 14.84
C LEU A 33 15.85 0.44 13.91
N LEU A 34 15.63 0.38 12.59
CA LEU A 34 16.71 0.50 11.60
C LEU A 34 17.37 1.89 11.66
N ALA A 35 16.56 2.95 11.72
CA ALA A 35 17.06 4.32 11.84
C ALA A 35 17.90 4.50 13.11
N PHE A 36 17.47 3.91 14.24
CA PHE A 36 18.24 3.90 15.48
C PHE A 36 19.57 3.15 15.33
N ARG A 37 19.56 1.99 14.68
CA ARG A 37 20.78 1.20 14.43
C ARG A 37 21.81 1.95 13.57
N VAL A 38 21.33 2.65 12.51
CA VAL A 38 22.22 3.30 11.53
C VAL A 38 22.66 4.69 11.96
N ALA A 39 21.77 5.47 12.58
CA ALA A 39 22.00 6.88 12.90
C ALA A 39 22.20 7.15 14.40
N GLY A 40 21.96 6.18 15.28
CA GLY A 40 22.14 6.32 16.72
C GLY A 40 21.37 7.51 17.30
N PRO A 41 22.06 8.50 17.92
CA PRO A 41 21.40 9.69 18.50
C PRO A 41 20.62 10.52 17.49
N ASN A 42 20.96 10.45 16.20
CA ASN A 42 20.31 11.18 15.13
C ASN A 42 19.09 10.45 14.53
N ALA A 43 18.67 9.32 15.10
CA ALA A 43 17.54 8.52 14.61
C ALA A 43 16.24 9.32 14.44
N GLY A 44 15.97 10.26 15.38
CA GLY A 44 14.79 11.13 15.31
C GLY A 44 14.78 12.01 14.08
N ALA A 45 15.92 12.59 13.69
CA ALA A 45 16.04 13.39 12.46
C ALA A 45 15.86 12.52 11.20
N VAL A 46 16.42 11.31 11.21
CA VAL A 46 16.26 10.34 10.10
C VAL A 46 14.80 9.94 9.92
N LEU A 47 14.10 9.64 11.02
CA LEU A 47 12.67 9.33 10.98
C LEU A 47 11.81 10.51 10.54
N GLY A 48 12.09 11.70 11.03
CA GLY A 48 11.40 12.92 10.60
C GLY A 48 11.56 13.16 9.10
N THR A 49 12.77 12.99 8.57
CA THR A 49 13.04 13.10 7.13
C THR A 49 12.32 12.00 6.34
N ALA A 50 12.32 10.76 6.83
CA ALA A 50 11.60 9.65 6.20
C ALA A 50 10.07 9.92 6.14
N LEU A 51 9.50 10.51 7.20
CA LEU A 51 8.09 10.94 7.20
C LEU A 51 7.82 12.08 6.23
N ALA A 52 8.73 13.05 6.11
CA ALA A 52 8.62 14.11 5.11
C ALA A 52 8.67 13.54 3.67
N ILE A 53 9.58 12.60 3.41
CA ILE A 53 9.67 11.87 2.13
C ILE A 53 8.35 11.12 1.84
N LYS A 54 7.77 10.46 2.85
CA LYS A 54 6.45 9.82 2.71
C LYS A 54 5.39 10.83 2.28
N MET A 55 5.30 11.99 2.94
CA MET A 55 4.31 13.03 2.59
C MET A 55 4.52 13.55 1.17
N LEU A 56 5.77 13.80 0.76
CA LEU A 56 6.11 14.21 -0.60
C LEU A 56 5.70 13.15 -1.63
N ALA A 57 5.94 11.87 -1.35
CA ALA A 57 5.52 10.78 -2.22
C ALA A 57 3.99 10.73 -2.37
N TYR A 58 3.23 10.88 -1.27
CA TYR A 58 1.77 10.87 -1.32
C TYR A 58 1.19 12.08 -2.06
N VAL A 59 1.75 13.28 -1.84
CA VAL A 59 1.29 14.50 -2.54
C VAL A 59 1.67 14.50 -4.02
N GLY A 60 2.87 14.01 -4.35
CA GLY A 60 3.38 14.04 -5.73
C GLY A 60 2.93 12.84 -6.57
N VAL A 61 3.05 11.63 -6.03
CA VAL A 61 2.84 10.39 -6.81
C VAL A 61 1.37 9.99 -6.89
N ALA A 62 0.57 10.16 -5.82
CA ALA A 62 -0.81 9.68 -5.82
C ALA A 62 -1.68 10.33 -6.92
N PRO A 63 -1.64 11.64 -7.20
CA PRO A 63 -2.39 12.25 -8.30
C PRO A 63 -1.94 11.74 -9.67
N ILE A 64 -0.62 11.56 -9.85
CA ILE A 64 -0.06 11.03 -11.09
C ILE A 64 -0.54 9.59 -11.30
N ALA A 65 -0.44 8.76 -10.26
CA ALA A 65 -0.91 7.37 -10.32
C ALA A 65 -2.41 7.31 -10.64
N ALA A 66 -3.24 8.16 -10.04
CA ALA A 66 -4.66 8.23 -10.32
C ALA A 66 -4.95 8.49 -11.81
N ALA A 67 -4.19 9.37 -12.46
CA ALA A 67 -4.33 9.63 -13.90
C ALA A 67 -3.94 8.42 -14.77
N PHE A 68 -3.01 7.59 -14.32
CA PHE A 68 -2.60 6.38 -15.04
C PHE A 68 -3.54 5.19 -14.83
N THR A 69 -4.34 5.17 -13.75
CA THR A 69 -5.29 4.07 -13.48
C THR A 69 -6.37 3.92 -14.56
N GLU A 70 -6.65 4.99 -15.31
CA GLU A 70 -7.60 4.96 -16.42
C GLU A 70 -7.03 4.30 -17.69
N ARG A 71 -5.70 4.21 -17.80
CA ARG A 71 -5.01 3.78 -19.04
C ARG A 71 -4.38 2.40 -18.92
N LEU A 72 -4.01 1.98 -17.71
CA LEU A 72 -3.27 0.75 -17.47
C LEU A 72 -4.17 -0.35 -16.90
N PRO A 73 -3.88 -1.63 -17.19
CA PRO A 73 -4.58 -2.76 -16.58
C PRO A 73 -4.40 -2.71 -15.06
N ARG A 74 -5.49 -2.48 -14.31
CA ARG A 74 -5.46 -2.29 -12.84
C ARG A 74 -4.81 -3.45 -12.10
N ARG A 75 -5.06 -4.69 -12.56
CA ARG A 75 -4.43 -5.89 -12.01
C ARG A 75 -2.90 -5.84 -12.11
N ALA A 76 -2.37 -5.54 -13.30
CA ALA A 76 -0.93 -5.44 -13.51
C ALA A 76 -0.33 -4.32 -12.67
N MET A 77 -1.01 -3.18 -12.56
CA MET A 77 -0.57 -2.06 -11.75
C MET A 77 -0.51 -2.42 -10.25
N LEU A 78 -1.56 -3.01 -9.68
CA LEU A 78 -1.58 -3.43 -8.28
C LEU A 78 -0.47 -4.46 -7.98
N VAL A 79 -0.32 -5.47 -8.85
CA VAL A 79 0.70 -6.52 -8.68
C VAL A 79 2.11 -5.94 -8.79
N SER A 80 2.37 -5.08 -9.77
CA SER A 80 3.71 -4.48 -9.93
C SER A 80 4.08 -3.60 -8.74
N LEU A 81 3.13 -2.84 -8.19
CA LEU A 81 3.34 -2.02 -6.99
C LEU A 81 3.64 -2.87 -5.76
N ASP A 82 2.95 -4.00 -5.58
CA ASP A 82 3.24 -4.96 -4.50
C ASP A 82 4.62 -5.60 -4.66
N LEU A 83 5.01 -5.96 -5.89
CA LEU A 83 6.34 -6.53 -6.14
C LEU A 83 7.46 -5.51 -5.89
N VAL A 84 7.27 -4.25 -6.27
CA VAL A 84 8.23 -3.16 -5.95
C VAL A 84 8.35 -3.01 -4.43
N ARG A 85 7.23 -2.96 -3.70
CA ARG A 85 7.23 -2.87 -2.24
C ARG A 85 7.91 -4.08 -1.58
N CYS A 86 7.64 -5.28 -2.09
CA CYS A 86 8.28 -6.51 -1.64
C CYS A 86 9.81 -6.43 -1.83
N ALA A 87 10.28 -6.06 -3.02
CA ALA A 87 11.71 -5.94 -3.31
C ALA A 87 12.40 -4.92 -2.39
N VAL A 88 11.79 -3.75 -2.19
CA VAL A 88 12.32 -2.72 -1.29
C VAL A 88 12.36 -3.22 0.15
N ALA A 89 11.32 -3.90 0.63
CA ALA A 89 11.27 -4.45 1.99
C ALA A 89 12.40 -5.47 2.22
N LEU A 90 12.75 -6.27 1.21
CA LEU A 90 13.87 -7.21 1.28
C LEU A 90 15.25 -6.52 1.27
N CYS A 91 15.38 -5.33 0.69
CA CYS A 91 16.62 -4.55 0.70
C CYS A 91 16.87 -3.85 2.04
N LEU A 92 15.82 -3.42 2.76
CA LEU A 92 15.92 -2.63 3.99
C LEU A 92 16.79 -3.28 5.11
N PRO A 93 16.77 -4.60 5.36
CA PRO A 93 17.64 -5.20 6.38
C PRO A 93 19.14 -5.01 6.15
N PHE A 94 19.56 -4.83 4.91
CA PHE A 94 20.97 -4.74 4.49
C PHE A 94 21.50 -3.31 4.41
N VAL A 95 20.66 -2.33 4.72
CA VAL A 95 21.03 -0.91 4.72
C VAL A 95 22.09 -0.62 5.77
N SER A 96 23.12 0.11 5.36
CA SER A 96 24.25 0.53 6.18
C SER A 96 24.41 2.05 6.31
N ALA A 97 23.80 2.82 5.40
CA ALA A 97 23.89 4.27 5.37
C ALA A 97 22.52 4.95 5.37
N VAL A 98 22.44 6.16 5.95
CA VAL A 98 21.19 6.92 6.09
C VAL A 98 20.56 7.27 4.72
N TRP A 99 21.37 7.62 3.72
CA TRP A 99 20.87 7.97 2.39
C TRP A 99 20.18 6.77 1.69
N GLU A 100 20.61 5.54 1.97
CA GLU A 100 19.97 4.31 1.46
C GLU A 100 18.55 4.18 2.02
N ILE A 101 18.39 4.49 3.33
CA ILE A 101 17.05 4.54 3.96
C ILE A 101 16.14 5.49 3.18
N TYR A 102 16.62 6.70 2.87
CA TYR A 102 15.80 7.71 2.20
C TYR A 102 15.37 7.29 0.79
N ILE A 103 16.27 6.71 0.01
CA ILE A 103 15.95 6.22 -1.34
C ILE A 103 14.93 5.08 -1.27
N LEU A 104 15.18 4.08 -0.42
CA LEU A 104 14.30 2.92 -0.31
C LEU A 104 12.91 3.32 0.22
N ILE A 105 12.84 4.23 1.19
CA ILE A 105 11.58 4.75 1.69
C ILE A 105 10.84 5.56 0.63
N PHE A 106 11.54 6.37 -0.16
CA PHE A 106 10.91 7.11 -1.26
C PHE A 106 10.27 6.14 -2.27
N ILE A 107 10.96 5.08 -2.67
CA ILE A 107 10.43 4.06 -3.60
C ILE A 107 9.25 3.32 -2.95
N LEU A 108 9.38 2.87 -1.70
CA LEU A 108 8.34 2.16 -0.97
C LEU A 108 7.07 3.00 -0.85
N GLN A 109 7.23 4.26 -0.46
CA GLN A 109 6.10 5.15 -0.23
C GLN A 109 5.47 5.65 -1.54
N SER A 110 6.26 5.79 -2.61
CA SER A 110 5.74 6.09 -3.94
C SER A 110 4.86 4.93 -4.47
N ALA A 111 5.33 3.69 -4.30
CA ALA A 111 4.53 2.52 -4.66
C ALA A 111 3.25 2.42 -3.80
N SER A 112 3.33 2.71 -2.51
CA SER A 112 2.17 2.72 -1.61
C SER A 112 1.18 3.84 -1.94
N ALA A 113 1.69 5.03 -2.28
CA ALA A 113 0.88 6.18 -2.70
C ALA A 113 0.14 5.92 -4.02
N ALA A 114 0.75 5.16 -4.94
CA ALA A 114 0.11 4.75 -6.18
C ALA A 114 -0.90 3.61 -5.99
N PHE A 115 -0.67 2.72 -5.03
CA PHE A 115 -1.55 1.58 -4.75
C PHE A 115 -2.95 2.02 -4.32
N THR A 116 -3.05 2.99 -3.41
CA THR A 116 -4.31 3.46 -2.84
C THR A 116 -5.32 3.93 -3.91
N PRO A 117 -5.00 4.89 -4.80
CA PRO A 117 -5.93 5.33 -5.82
C PRO A 117 -6.23 4.23 -6.84
N THR A 118 -5.27 3.37 -7.16
CA THR A 118 -5.48 2.23 -8.06
C THR A 118 -6.49 1.24 -7.47
N PHE A 119 -6.36 0.92 -6.18
CA PHE A 119 -7.29 0.07 -5.45
C PHE A 119 -8.69 0.68 -5.43
N GLN A 120 -8.82 1.96 -5.03
CA GLN A 120 -10.10 2.66 -4.96
C GLN A 120 -10.79 2.77 -6.31
N ALA A 121 -10.02 3.02 -7.38
CA ALA A 121 -10.56 3.07 -8.74
C ALA A 121 -11.07 1.70 -9.25
N THR A 122 -10.63 0.59 -8.63
CA THR A 122 -11.07 -0.76 -8.99
C THR A 122 -12.41 -1.13 -8.34
N ILE A 123 -12.77 -0.50 -7.21
CA ILE A 123 -13.98 -0.84 -6.45
C ILE A 123 -15.27 -0.66 -7.29
N PRO A 124 -15.52 0.46 -7.98
CA PRO A 124 -16.76 0.67 -8.73
C PRO A 124 -16.92 -0.27 -9.94
N ASP A 125 -15.82 -0.84 -10.44
CA ASP A 125 -15.91 -1.83 -11.52
C ASP A 125 -16.37 -3.20 -11.01
N ILE A 126 -16.22 -3.47 -9.71
CA ILE A 126 -16.60 -4.72 -9.05
C ILE A 126 -17.97 -4.57 -8.37
N LEU A 127 -18.22 -3.42 -7.79
CA LEU A 127 -19.42 -3.06 -7.03
C LEU A 127 -20.06 -1.82 -7.68
N PRO A 128 -20.92 -2.01 -8.69
CA PRO A 128 -21.53 -0.89 -9.43
C PRO A 128 -22.65 -0.20 -8.64
N ASP A 129 -23.19 -0.81 -7.60
CA ASP A 129 -24.21 -0.21 -6.73
C ASP A 129 -23.56 0.84 -5.82
N GLU A 130 -24.18 2.04 -5.75
CA GLU A 130 -23.62 3.19 -5.01
C GLU A 130 -23.52 2.93 -3.51
N ARG A 131 -24.47 2.16 -2.95
CA ARG A 131 -24.44 1.80 -1.52
C ARG A 131 -23.33 0.81 -1.24
N GLU A 132 -23.16 -0.20 -2.09
CA GLU A 132 -22.08 -1.19 -1.96
C GLU A 132 -20.71 -0.51 -2.13
N TYR A 133 -20.58 0.42 -3.07
CA TYR A 133 -19.37 1.22 -3.25
C TYR A 133 -19.03 2.05 -2.00
N THR A 134 -20.02 2.75 -1.43
CA THR A 134 -19.84 3.53 -0.21
C THR A 134 -19.47 2.66 0.98
N ASP A 135 -20.11 1.49 1.11
CA ASP A 135 -19.80 0.49 2.14
C ASP A 135 -18.36 -0.05 1.99
N ALA A 136 -17.92 -0.29 0.76
CA ALA A 136 -16.57 -0.77 0.48
C ALA A 136 -15.50 0.28 0.82
N LEU A 137 -15.73 1.56 0.49
CA LEU A 137 -14.83 2.65 0.87
C LEU A 137 -14.76 2.82 2.39
N SER A 138 -15.90 2.74 3.06
CA SER A 138 -15.96 2.82 4.53
C SER A 138 -15.19 1.67 5.18
N LEU A 139 -15.32 0.46 4.65
CA LEU A 139 -14.59 -0.71 5.14
C LEU A 139 -13.08 -0.57 4.90
N SER A 140 -12.67 -0.03 3.75
CA SER A 140 -11.27 0.30 3.47
C SER A 140 -10.73 1.34 4.46
N ARG A 141 -11.52 2.36 4.81
CA ARG A 141 -11.12 3.36 5.80
C ARG A 141 -10.91 2.73 7.18
N VAL A 142 -11.85 1.88 7.62
CA VAL A 142 -11.70 1.13 8.87
C VAL A 142 -10.43 0.28 8.86
N ALA A 143 -10.09 -0.35 7.74
CA ALA A 143 -8.84 -1.13 7.61
C ALA A 143 -7.59 -0.26 7.81
N TYR A 144 -7.55 0.96 7.26
CA TYR A 144 -6.45 1.91 7.50
C TYR A 144 -6.37 2.35 8.96
N ASP A 145 -7.52 2.65 9.58
CA ASP A 145 -7.55 3.09 10.97
C ASP A 145 -7.14 1.95 11.91
N MET A 146 -7.57 0.72 11.63
CA MET A 146 -7.17 -0.48 12.38
C MET A 146 -5.68 -0.81 12.20
N GLU A 147 -5.11 -0.61 11.01
CA GLU A 147 -3.68 -0.81 10.76
C GLU A 147 -2.82 0.03 11.71
N SER A 148 -3.19 1.28 11.92
CA SER A 148 -2.43 2.20 12.78
C SER A 148 -2.33 1.73 14.24
N VAL A 149 -3.24 0.87 14.71
CA VAL A 149 -3.27 0.32 16.06
C VAL A 149 -2.74 -1.12 16.09
N VAL A 150 -3.25 -1.96 15.18
CA VAL A 150 -2.94 -3.41 15.17
C VAL A 150 -1.50 -3.68 14.77
N SER A 151 -0.95 -2.95 13.80
CA SER A 151 0.39 -3.23 13.29
C SER A 151 1.49 -2.93 14.30
N PRO A 152 1.50 -1.81 15.05
CA PRO A 152 2.47 -1.61 16.13
C PRO A 152 2.34 -2.64 17.25
N LEU A 153 1.12 -3.04 17.61
CA LEU A 153 0.89 -4.07 18.62
C LEU A 153 1.43 -5.43 18.15
N LEU A 154 1.14 -5.82 16.90
CA LEU A 154 1.66 -7.04 16.31
C LEU A 154 3.19 -7.01 16.23
N ALA A 155 3.78 -5.88 15.81
CA ALA A 155 5.22 -5.70 15.79
C ALA A 155 5.84 -5.84 17.17
N ALA A 156 5.24 -5.24 18.22
CA ALA A 156 5.70 -5.35 19.59
C ALA A 156 5.71 -6.80 20.07
N VAL A 157 4.64 -7.55 19.82
CA VAL A 157 4.56 -8.99 20.16
C VAL A 157 5.61 -9.78 19.39
N LEU A 158 5.77 -9.57 18.08
CA LEU A 158 6.77 -10.28 17.28
C LEU A 158 8.19 -10.00 17.76
N LEU A 159 8.50 -8.77 18.14
CA LEU A 159 9.82 -8.36 18.62
C LEU A 159 10.22 -9.02 19.94
N THR A 160 9.30 -9.66 20.68
CA THR A 160 9.65 -10.47 21.86
C THR A 160 10.34 -11.79 21.49
N VAL A 161 10.15 -12.27 20.25
CA VAL A 161 10.63 -13.60 19.80
C VAL A 161 11.54 -13.53 18.57
N ILE A 162 11.46 -12.45 17.77
CA ILE A 162 12.26 -12.30 16.55
C ILE A 162 13.01 -10.97 16.52
N PRO A 163 14.21 -10.91 15.90
CA PRO A 163 14.91 -9.65 15.70
C PRO A 163 14.19 -8.76 14.67
N PHE A 164 14.32 -7.45 14.83
CA PHE A 164 13.58 -6.47 14.01
C PHE A 164 13.82 -6.60 12.50
N ASN A 165 14.98 -7.09 12.06
CA ASN A 165 15.27 -7.33 10.64
C ASN A 165 14.28 -8.32 10.01
N VAL A 166 13.77 -9.28 10.80
CA VAL A 166 12.79 -10.28 10.33
C VAL A 166 11.42 -9.66 10.09
N LEU A 167 11.10 -8.51 10.72
CA LEU A 167 9.87 -7.78 10.40
C LEU A 167 9.82 -7.32 8.95
N PHE A 168 10.96 -6.96 8.36
CA PHE A 168 11.01 -6.64 6.92
C PHE A 168 10.73 -7.85 6.03
N VAL A 169 11.16 -9.04 6.44
CA VAL A 169 10.83 -10.29 5.74
C VAL A 169 9.32 -10.55 5.85
N GLY A 170 8.74 -10.37 7.03
CA GLY A 170 7.28 -10.45 7.23
C GLY A 170 6.52 -9.46 6.35
N THR A 171 7.02 -8.22 6.24
CA THR A 171 6.50 -7.20 5.33
C THR A 171 6.55 -7.65 3.86
N ALA A 172 7.69 -8.19 3.42
CA ALA A 172 7.85 -8.68 2.05
C ALA A 172 6.90 -9.84 1.74
N ILE A 173 6.74 -10.80 2.67
CA ILE A 173 5.76 -11.87 2.57
C ILE A 173 4.35 -11.29 2.47
N GLY A 174 4.02 -10.29 3.27
CA GLY A 174 2.73 -9.60 3.22
C GLY A 174 2.44 -9.03 1.82
N PHE A 175 3.39 -8.30 1.23
CA PHE A 175 3.22 -7.75 -0.12
C PHE A 175 3.13 -8.85 -1.19
N LEU A 176 3.88 -9.93 -1.05
CA LEU A 176 3.80 -11.06 -1.96
C LEU A 176 2.43 -11.77 -1.87
N CYS A 177 1.92 -11.99 -0.65
CA CYS A 177 0.58 -12.55 -0.43
C CYS A 177 -0.51 -11.63 -1.00
N SER A 178 -0.38 -10.31 -0.82
CA SER A 178 -1.27 -9.33 -1.44
C SER A 178 -1.27 -9.46 -2.97
N ALA A 179 -0.09 -9.48 -3.60
CA ALA A 179 0.04 -9.68 -5.04
C ALA A 179 -0.62 -10.99 -5.52
N MET A 180 -0.41 -12.10 -4.79
CA MET A 180 -1.04 -13.39 -5.11
C MET A 180 -2.57 -13.33 -5.01
N LEU A 181 -3.13 -12.65 -4.01
CA LEU A 181 -4.58 -12.47 -3.89
C LEU A 181 -5.14 -11.64 -5.04
N VAL A 182 -4.43 -10.58 -5.46
CA VAL A 182 -4.82 -9.77 -6.63
C VAL A 182 -4.76 -10.61 -7.92
N VAL A 183 -3.73 -11.46 -8.07
CA VAL A 183 -3.61 -12.37 -9.21
C VAL A 183 -4.71 -13.45 -9.22
N SER A 184 -5.20 -13.87 -8.07
CA SER A 184 -6.22 -14.93 -7.95
C SER A 184 -7.61 -14.53 -8.45
N VAL A 185 -7.83 -13.24 -8.73
CA VAL A 185 -9.12 -12.71 -9.24
C VAL A 185 -8.95 -12.05 -10.59
N VAL A 186 -10.00 -12.13 -11.39
CA VAL A 186 -10.07 -11.41 -12.67
C VAL A 186 -10.64 -10.03 -12.38
N LEU A 187 -9.83 -8.99 -12.59
CA LEU A 187 -10.29 -7.62 -12.47
C LEU A 187 -10.77 -7.12 -13.86
N PRO A 188 -11.89 -6.40 -13.92
CA PRO A 188 -12.33 -5.76 -15.14
C PRO A 188 -11.25 -4.82 -15.68
N SER A 189 -11.03 -4.85 -17.00
CA SER A 189 -10.16 -3.86 -17.65
C SER A 189 -10.88 -2.53 -17.72
N PRO A 190 -10.16 -1.40 -17.52
CA PRO A 190 -10.77 -0.08 -17.67
C PRO A 190 -11.42 0.04 -19.04
N LYS A 191 -12.69 0.40 -19.08
CA LYS A 191 -13.35 0.76 -20.35
C LYS A 191 -12.72 2.07 -20.82
N PRO A 192 -12.23 2.17 -22.07
CA PRO A 192 -11.71 3.43 -22.57
C PRO A 192 -12.81 4.49 -22.41
N ALA A 193 -12.48 5.59 -21.73
CA ALA A 193 -13.39 6.72 -21.58
C ALA A 193 -13.84 7.13 -22.98
N LYS A 194 -15.15 7.13 -23.27
CA LYS A 194 -15.68 7.70 -24.51
C LYS A 194 -15.16 9.14 -24.59
N PRO A 195 -14.59 9.56 -25.75
CA PRO A 195 -14.17 10.94 -25.90
C PRO A 195 -15.38 11.82 -25.61
N ARG A 196 -15.31 12.64 -24.56
CA ARG A 196 -16.33 13.64 -24.27
C ARG A 196 -16.45 14.54 -25.49
N SER A 197 -17.55 14.44 -26.19
CA SER A 197 -17.89 15.33 -27.28
C SER A 197 -17.89 16.76 -26.73
N ILE A 198 -17.17 17.66 -27.42
CA ILE A 198 -17.05 19.08 -27.07
C ILE A 198 -18.41 19.80 -27.18
N TYR A 199 -19.43 19.13 -27.69
CA TYR A 199 -20.77 19.68 -27.98
C TYR A 199 -21.76 19.67 -26.80
N GLU A 200 -21.42 19.16 -25.61
CA GLU A 200 -22.33 19.21 -24.45
C GLU A 200 -22.04 20.39 -23.50
N ARG A 201 -21.46 21.46 -24.01
CA ARG A 201 -21.22 22.71 -23.24
C ARG A 201 -21.95 23.90 -23.89
N THR A 202 -23.22 23.74 -24.21
CA THR A 202 -24.09 24.90 -24.47
C THR A 202 -25.41 24.71 -23.74
#